data_5edc8496c6bf505e2f2b831f808599df
#
_entry.id   5edc8496c6bf505e2f2b831f808599df
#
_cell.length_a   1.000
_cell.length_b   1.000
_cell.length_c   1.000
_cell.angle_alpha   90.00
_cell.angle_beta   90.00
_cell.angle_gamma   90.00
#
_symmetry.space_group_name_H-M   'P 1'
#
loop_
_entity.id
_entity.type
_entity.pdbx_description
1 polymer ?
#
loop_
_entity_poly.entity_id
_entity_poly.type
_entity_poly.pdbx_seq_one_letter_code
_entity_poly.pdbx_strand_id
1 'polypeptide(L)'
;RHSPTGQVTLIGHSSGGVMLRLFLDDAPFQGRCYDGKALADTLVMLGSPHTALRATALRQMVQQRLPGSFFSDRVGDDRVKADRVRYVSVAGDLELPAASSMARRLAPTAYRNSSGDANDRGDGLVPVTSALLEGSTSVVLPGVAHGGAFGANWYGTPAVVVEWWCALEQPETGADTVAKGPVA
;
A
#
# COMPACT_ATOMS: atom_id res chain seq x y z
N ARG A 1 2.31 25.52 10.46
CA ARG A 1 1.82 24.38 11.27
C ARG A 1 0.31 24.44 11.26
N HIS A 2 -0.36 23.46 10.66
CA HIS A 2 -1.81 23.51 10.46
C HIS A 2 -2.52 22.24 10.98
N SER A 3 -1.78 21.24 11.52
CA SER A 3 -2.39 20.07 12.16
C SER A 3 -2.74 20.39 13.62
N PRO A 4 -4.01 20.23 14.02
CA PRO A 4 -4.43 20.45 15.42
C PRO A 4 -3.77 19.44 16.40
N THR A 5 -3.43 18.25 15.94
CA THR A 5 -2.80 17.20 16.73
C THR A 5 -1.27 17.23 16.67
N GLY A 6 -0.71 18.00 15.75
CA GLY A 6 0.73 17.99 15.45
C GLY A 6 1.16 16.79 14.56
N GLN A 7 0.25 15.85 14.29
CA GLN A 7 0.49 14.69 13.42
C GLN A 7 -0.15 14.87 12.06
N VAL A 8 0.28 14.08 11.07
CA VAL A 8 -0.21 14.11 9.69
C VAL A 8 -0.52 12.71 9.19
N THR A 9 -1.44 12.61 8.25
CA THR A 9 -1.62 11.41 7.44
C THR A 9 -0.64 11.44 6.27
N LEU A 10 0.15 10.39 6.12
CA LEU A 10 1.06 10.19 4.99
C LEU A 10 0.36 9.37 3.92
N ILE A 11 0.51 9.78 2.65
CA ILE A 11 -0.04 9.05 1.51
C ILE A 11 1.11 8.79 0.54
N GLY A 12 1.37 7.51 0.24
CA GLY A 12 2.41 7.08 -0.68
C GLY A 12 1.85 6.24 -1.82
N HIS A 13 2.18 6.62 -3.06
CA HIS A 13 1.82 5.85 -4.25
C HIS A 13 3.02 5.05 -4.74
N SER A 14 2.80 3.79 -5.14
CA SER A 14 3.84 2.94 -5.71
C SER A 14 5.03 2.78 -4.74
N SER A 15 6.26 2.92 -5.18
CA SER A 15 7.47 2.91 -4.33
C SER A 15 7.45 3.97 -3.23
N GLY A 16 6.67 5.05 -3.38
CA GLY A 16 6.50 6.08 -2.35
C GLY A 16 5.93 5.54 -1.05
N GLY A 17 4.98 4.60 -1.10
CA GLY A 17 4.47 3.95 0.12
C GLY A 17 5.54 3.10 0.83
N VAL A 18 6.39 2.42 0.07
CA VAL A 18 7.53 1.66 0.63
C VAL A 18 8.54 2.62 1.29
N MET A 19 8.85 3.75 0.65
CA MET A 19 9.74 4.76 1.22
C MET A 19 9.18 5.36 2.51
N LEU A 20 7.88 5.64 2.56
CA LEU A 20 7.23 6.17 3.76
C LEU A 20 7.22 5.13 4.90
N ARG A 21 7.12 3.84 4.59
CA ARG A 21 7.34 2.79 5.61
C ARG A 21 8.73 2.86 6.23
N LEU A 22 9.76 3.04 5.41
CA LEU A 22 11.13 3.20 5.91
C LEU A 22 11.30 4.49 6.74
N PHE A 23 10.60 5.56 6.35
CA PHE A 23 10.58 6.80 7.11
C PHE A 23 9.96 6.62 8.52
N LEU A 24 8.93 5.77 8.63
CA LEU A 24 8.25 5.47 9.90
C LEU A 24 8.95 4.38 10.74
N ASP A 25 10.05 3.86 10.25
CA ASP A 25 10.72 2.73 10.86
C ASP A 25 11.63 3.13 12.01
N ASP A 26 11.64 2.33 13.09
CA ASP A 26 12.57 2.49 14.21
C ASP A 26 13.97 1.95 13.90
N ALA A 27 14.07 0.98 12.95
CA ALA A 27 15.37 0.46 12.55
C ALA A 27 16.04 1.36 11.51
N PRO A 28 17.37 1.49 11.55
CA PRO A 28 18.08 2.32 10.58
C PRO A 28 18.02 1.73 9.17
N PHE A 29 17.70 2.57 8.20
CA PHE A 29 17.88 2.28 6.78
C PHE A 29 19.15 2.98 6.30
N GLN A 30 20.09 2.22 5.75
CA GLN A 30 21.41 2.71 5.34
C GLN A 30 22.12 3.52 6.45
N GLY A 31 22.02 3.06 7.70
CA GLY A 31 22.65 3.69 8.87
C GLY A 31 21.94 4.92 9.42
N ARG A 32 20.74 5.26 8.94
CA ARG A 32 19.97 6.44 9.37
C ARG A 32 18.58 6.07 9.87
N CYS A 33 18.22 6.54 11.07
CA CYS A 33 16.84 6.57 11.59
C CYS A 33 16.19 7.90 11.24
N TYR A 34 14.90 7.86 10.93
CA TYR A 34 14.14 9.04 10.47
C TYR A 34 13.11 9.54 11.48
N ASP A 35 12.78 8.75 12.50
CA ASP A 35 11.85 9.08 13.60
C ASP A 35 10.47 9.58 13.13
N GLY A 36 10.02 9.09 11.97
CA GLY A 36 8.80 9.56 11.33
C GLY A 36 7.52 9.34 12.13
N LYS A 37 7.52 8.35 13.04
CA LYS A 37 6.36 8.05 13.91
C LYS A 37 5.96 9.22 14.82
N ALA A 38 6.90 10.10 15.17
CA ALA A 38 6.61 11.30 15.94
C ALA A 38 5.78 12.34 15.15
N LEU A 39 5.73 12.18 13.81
CA LEU A 39 5.10 13.15 12.90
C LEU A 39 3.81 12.65 12.27
N ALA A 40 3.56 11.34 12.23
CA ALA A 40 2.45 10.76 11.52
C ALA A 40 1.70 9.72 12.36
N ASP A 41 0.38 9.74 12.27
CA ASP A 41 -0.53 8.77 12.87
C ASP A 41 -1.07 7.73 11.88
N THR A 42 -1.01 8.04 10.58
CA THR A 42 -1.58 7.19 9.53
C THR A 42 -0.69 7.17 8.29
N LEU A 43 -0.50 6.00 7.70
CA LEU A 43 0.13 5.81 6.40
C LEU A 43 -0.82 5.06 5.46
N VAL A 44 -1.20 5.72 4.35
CA VAL A 44 -1.95 5.14 3.24
C VAL A 44 -0.99 4.78 2.11
N MET A 45 -1.04 3.55 1.65
CA MET A 45 -0.17 3.01 0.62
C MET A 45 -1.01 2.60 -0.58
N LEU A 46 -0.91 3.36 -1.67
CA LEU A 46 -1.70 3.17 -2.89
C LEU A 46 -0.87 2.39 -3.92
N GLY A 47 -1.25 1.16 -4.23
CA GLY A 47 -0.53 0.30 -5.16
C GLY A 47 0.96 0.17 -4.85
N SER A 48 1.32 0.09 -3.59
CA SER A 48 2.72 0.04 -3.15
C SER A 48 3.21 -1.41 -3.08
N PRO A 49 4.31 -1.78 -3.77
CA PRO A 49 4.79 -3.15 -3.79
C PRO A 49 5.53 -3.47 -2.48
N HIS A 50 4.92 -4.27 -1.62
CA HIS A 50 5.52 -4.71 -0.34
C HIS A 50 6.31 -6.02 -0.46
N THR A 51 6.20 -6.70 -1.60
CA THR A 51 7.04 -7.83 -2.00
C THR A 51 7.73 -7.54 -3.32
N ALA A 52 8.99 -7.96 -3.47
CA ALA A 52 9.75 -7.78 -4.69
C ALA A 52 10.76 -8.92 -4.83
N LEU A 53 10.38 -9.98 -5.54
CA LEU A 53 11.22 -11.18 -5.67
C LEU A 53 12.46 -10.93 -6.54
N ARG A 54 12.35 -10.08 -7.58
CA ARG A 54 13.39 -9.86 -8.59
C ARG A 54 13.77 -8.41 -8.88
N ALA A 55 13.04 -7.43 -8.34
CA ALA A 55 13.33 -6.01 -8.56
C ALA A 55 14.43 -5.51 -7.62
N THR A 56 15.65 -5.36 -8.10
CA THR A 56 16.87 -5.21 -7.28
C THR A 56 16.85 -4.01 -6.33
N ALA A 57 16.50 -2.81 -6.80
CA ALA A 57 16.48 -1.62 -5.95
C ALA A 57 15.33 -1.67 -4.92
N LEU A 58 14.13 -2.02 -5.38
CA LEU A 58 12.96 -2.16 -4.52
C LEU A 58 13.14 -3.31 -3.51
N ARG A 59 13.79 -4.40 -3.94
CA ARG A 59 14.09 -5.55 -3.09
C ARG A 59 14.93 -5.16 -1.89
N GLN A 60 15.93 -4.32 -2.04
CA GLN A 60 16.73 -3.83 -0.90
C GLN A 60 15.89 -3.05 0.09
N MET A 61 14.96 -2.23 -0.39
CA MET A 61 14.06 -1.46 0.47
C MET A 61 13.05 -2.35 1.21
N VAL A 62 12.55 -3.39 0.55
CA VAL A 62 11.55 -4.31 1.10
C VAL A 62 12.18 -5.40 1.98
N GLN A 63 13.37 -5.92 1.62
CA GLN A 63 14.03 -7.02 2.35
C GLN A 63 14.64 -6.62 3.69
N GLN A 64 14.91 -5.34 3.92
CA GLN A 64 15.33 -4.89 5.25
C GLN A 64 14.22 -5.02 6.29
N ARG A 65 12.98 -5.32 5.81
CA ARG A 65 11.84 -5.58 6.67
C ARG A 65 10.97 -6.69 6.13
N LEU A 66 11.03 -7.81 6.80
CA LEU A 66 10.04 -8.86 6.64
C LEU A 66 8.69 -8.36 7.16
N PRO A 67 7.58 -8.62 6.44
CA PRO A 67 6.24 -8.19 6.84
C PRO A 67 5.87 -8.50 8.29
N GLY A 68 6.34 -9.61 8.85
CA GLY A 68 6.04 -10.04 10.21
C GLY A 68 6.68 -9.21 11.34
N SER A 69 7.71 -8.41 11.07
CA SER A 69 8.40 -7.66 12.13
C SER A 69 7.65 -6.42 12.63
N PHE A 70 6.65 -5.94 11.88
CA PHE A 70 5.87 -4.77 12.27
C PHE A 70 4.84 -5.06 13.37
N PHE A 71 4.40 -6.31 13.49
CA PHE A 71 3.24 -6.66 14.33
C PHE A 71 3.50 -7.76 15.35
N SER A 72 4.58 -8.57 15.22
CA SER A 72 4.70 -9.80 16.01
C SER A 72 5.22 -9.62 17.43
N ASP A 73 6.00 -8.59 17.74
CA ASP A 73 6.74 -8.57 19.01
C ASP A 73 6.12 -7.69 20.12
N ARG A 74 4.96 -7.07 19.89
CA ARG A 74 4.42 -6.10 20.85
C ARG A 74 2.91 -6.18 21.14
N VAL A 75 2.31 -7.34 20.93
CA VAL A 75 0.94 -7.58 21.40
C VAL A 75 0.99 -7.82 22.91
N GLY A 76 0.70 -6.80 23.71
CA GLY A 76 0.59 -6.94 25.17
C GLY A 76 1.03 -5.77 26.02
N ASP A 77 1.66 -4.74 25.49
CA ASP A 77 2.07 -3.57 26.27
C ASP A 77 1.14 -2.36 25.99
N ASP A 78 0.37 -1.96 27.00
CA ASP A 78 -0.56 -0.82 26.90
C ASP A 78 0.12 0.53 26.60
N ARG A 79 1.44 0.62 26.80
CA ARG A 79 2.25 1.79 26.42
C ARG A 79 2.46 1.87 24.91
N VAL A 80 2.33 0.76 24.20
CA VAL A 80 2.53 0.66 22.74
C VAL A 80 1.30 1.11 21.95
N LYS A 81 0.13 1.20 22.57
CA LYS A 81 -1.08 1.71 21.89
C LYS A 81 -0.97 3.20 21.53
N ALA A 82 -0.20 3.98 22.26
CA ALA A 82 -0.03 5.42 22.04
C ALA A 82 0.85 5.76 20.82
N ASP A 83 1.72 4.84 20.37
CA ASP A 83 2.69 5.07 19.30
C ASP A 83 2.35 4.34 17.98
N ARG A 84 1.13 3.84 17.82
CA ARG A 84 0.75 3.06 16.64
C ARG A 84 0.39 3.95 15.46
N VAL A 85 1.21 3.93 14.43
CA VAL A 85 0.80 4.39 13.10
C VAL A 85 -0.22 3.40 12.54
N ARG A 86 -1.37 3.90 12.08
CA ARG A 86 -2.35 3.14 11.33
C ARG A 86 -1.84 2.93 9.89
N TYR A 87 -1.74 1.69 9.47
CA TYR A 87 -1.36 1.35 8.09
C TYR A 87 -2.58 0.94 7.29
N VAL A 88 -2.74 1.54 6.10
CA VAL A 88 -3.80 1.21 5.15
C VAL A 88 -3.19 0.89 3.80
N SER A 89 -3.40 -0.32 3.32
CA SER A 89 -2.96 -0.79 2.01
C SER A 89 -4.11 -0.78 1.03
N VAL A 90 -3.96 -0.06 -0.06
CA VAL A 90 -4.96 0.03 -1.13
C VAL A 90 -4.39 -0.60 -2.40
N ALA A 91 -5.03 -1.66 -2.89
CA ALA A 91 -4.66 -2.37 -4.10
C ALA A 91 -5.71 -2.14 -5.20
N GLY A 92 -5.28 -1.79 -6.39
CA GLY A 92 -6.13 -1.80 -7.57
C GLY A 92 -6.17 -3.20 -8.19
N ASP A 93 -7.30 -3.56 -8.77
CA ASP A 93 -7.53 -4.84 -9.44
C ASP A 93 -8.13 -4.60 -10.82
N LEU A 94 -7.25 -4.33 -11.77
CA LEU A 94 -7.57 -3.98 -13.15
C LEU A 94 -7.84 -5.23 -13.98
N GLU A 95 -8.93 -5.25 -14.72
CA GLU A 95 -9.18 -6.29 -15.72
C GLU A 95 -8.25 -6.10 -16.93
N LEU A 96 -7.15 -6.83 -16.99
CA LEU A 96 -6.11 -6.69 -18.02
C LEU A 96 -6.62 -6.79 -19.46
N PRO A 97 -7.60 -7.65 -19.84
CA PRO A 97 -8.11 -7.69 -21.21
C PRO A 97 -8.72 -6.37 -21.68
N ALA A 98 -9.36 -5.63 -20.76
CA ALA A 98 -9.96 -4.32 -21.03
C ALA A 98 -9.02 -3.14 -20.78
N ALA A 99 -7.83 -3.39 -20.26
CA ALA A 99 -6.86 -2.38 -19.87
C ALA A 99 -6.11 -1.74 -21.06
N SER A 100 -5.35 -0.69 -20.80
CA SER A 100 -4.48 -0.05 -21.79
C SER A 100 -3.46 -1.04 -22.37
N SER A 101 -2.96 -0.74 -23.57
CA SER A 101 -1.87 -1.54 -24.19
C SER A 101 -0.61 -1.57 -23.32
N MET A 102 -0.34 -0.51 -22.58
CA MET A 102 0.78 -0.44 -21.64
C MET A 102 0.58 -1.41 -20.48
N ALA A 103 -0.59 -1.42 -19.84
CA ALA A 103 -0.90 -2.35 -18.76
C ALA A 103 -0.77 -3.80 -19.23
N ARG A 104 -1.42 -4.16 -20.33
CA ARG A 104 -1.33 -5.53 -20.90
C ARG A 104 0.11 -5.97 -21.20
N ARG A 105 0.96 -5.06 -21.66
CA ARG A 105 2.35 -5.35 -22.01
C ARG A 105 3.24 -5.52 -20.77
N LEU A 106 3.06 -4.68 -19.74
CA LEU A 106 3.98 -4.60 -18.60
C LEU A 106 3.58 -5.52 -17.46
N ALA A 107 2.28 -5.70 -17.20
CA ALA A 107 1.77 -6.43 -16.05
C ALA A 107 2.35 -7.84 -15.89
N PRO A 108 2.42 -8.71 -16.93
CA PRO A 108 2.90 -10.07 -16.74
C PRO A 108 4.35 -10.14 -16.24
N THR A 109 5.21 -9.23 -16.71
CA THR A 109 6.61 -9.18 -16.27
C THR A 109 6.73 -8.56 -14.88
N ALA A 110 5.98 -7.49 -14.62
CA ALA A 110 5.96 -6.80 -13.33
C ALA A 110 5.42 -7.72 -12.21
N TYR A 111 4.34 -8.42 -12.48
CA TYR A 111 3.74 -9.37 -11.54
C TYR A 111 4.67 -10.54 -11.24
N ARG A 112 5.26 -11.16 -12.26
CA ARG A 112 6.27 -12.23 -12.06
C ARG A 112 7.46 -11.74 -11.22
N ASN A 113 7.88 -10.49 -11.37
CA ASN A 113 8.99 -9.94 -10.61
C ASN A 113 8.61 -9.61 -9.15
N SER A 114 7.35 -9.30 -8.88
CA SER A 114 6.86 -8.94 -7.55
C SER A 114 6.36 -10.15 -6.76
N SER A 115 5.40 -10.91 -7.29
CA SER A 115 4.75 -12.04 -6.62
C SER A 115 5.23 -13.42 -7.09
N GLY A 116 5.88 -13.50 -8.25
CA GLY A 116 6.31 -14.76 -8.89
C GLY A 116 5.32 -15.28 -9.93
N ASP A 117 4.08 -14.79 -9.98
CA ASP A 117 3.05 -15.18 -10.94
C ASP A 117 2.79 -14.06 -11.96
N ALA A 118 2.94 -14.40 -13.26
CA ALA A 118 2.65 -13.47 -14.36
C ALA A 118 1.15 -13.22 -14.57
N ASN A 119 0.30 -14.12 -14.07
CA ASN A 119 -1.17 -14.08 -14.20
C ASN A 119 -1.86 -13.61 -12.94
N ASP A 120 -1.11 -13.09 -11.97
CA ASP A 120 -1.69 -12.51 -10.76
C ASP A 120 -2.64 -11.35 -11.09
N ARG A 121 -3.53 -11.03 -10.15
CA ARG A 121 -4.44 -9.86 -10.24
C ARG A 121 -3.72 -8.64 -9.72
N GLY A 122 -4.01 -7.46 -10.28
CA GLY A 122 -3.40 -6.21 -9.83
C GLY A 122 -3.75 -5.02 -10.69
N ASP A 123 -3.12 -3.90 -10.43
CA ASP A 123 -3.40 -2.60 -11.03
C ASP A 123 -2.74 -2.37 -12.41
N GLY A 124 -2.13 -3.38 -12.98
CA GLY A 124 -1.36 -3.33 -14.24
C GLY A 124 0.15 -3.20 -14.05
N LEU A 125 0.62 -2.93 -12.83
CA LEU A 125 2.04 -2.87 -12.49
C LEU A 125 2.36 -3.60 -11.17
N VAL A 126 1.53 -3.45 -10.16
CA VAL A 126 1.69 -4.07 -8.84
C VAL A 126 0.56 -5.07 -8.62
N PRO A 127 0.90 -6.34 -8.32
CA PRO A 127 -0.13 -7.33 -8.03
C PRO A 127 -0.77 -7.07 -6.64
N VAL A 128 -2.06 -7.43 -6.50
CA VAL A 128 -2.80 -7.29 -5.24
C VAL A 128 -2.05 -7.93 -4.09
N THR A 129 -1.54 -9.14 -4.30
CA THR A 129 -0.78 -9.89 -3.30
C THR A 129 0.48 -9.17 -2.80
N SER A 130 1.09 -8.33 -3.65
CA SER A 130 2.24 -7.50 -3.31
C SER A 130 1.84 -6.15 -2.72
N ALA A 131 0.66 -5.63 -3.08
CA ALA A 131 0.20 -4.31 -2.64
C ALA A 131 -0.39 -4.33 -1.22
N LEU A 132 -0.89 -5.48 -0.76
CA LEU A 132 -1.46 -5.63 0.57
C LEU A 132 -0.36 -5.98 1.58
N LEU A 133 -0.18 -5.14 2.57
CA LEU A 133 0.75 -5.35 3.67
C LEU A 133 0.04 -6.11 4.79
N GLU A 134 0.61 -7.22 5.20
CA GLU A 134 0.09 -8.00 6.34
C GLU A 134 -0.03 -7.12 7.59
N GLY A 135 -1.18 -7.23 8.28
CA GLY A 135 -1.48 -6.44 9.48
C GLY A 135 -1.94 -5.00 9.22
N SER A 136 -2.01 -4.54 7.96
CA SER A 136 -2.64 -3.27 7.61
C SER A 136 -4.15 -3.45 7.37
N THR A 137 -4.91 -2.34 7.42
CA THR A 137 -6.25 -2.31 6.85
C THR A 137 -6.14 -2.47 5.34
N SER A 138 -6.74 -3.52 4.77
CA SER A 138 -6.64 -3.85 3.35
C SER A 138 -7.87 -3.38 2.59
N VAL A 139 -7.65 -2.68 1.47
CA VAL A 139 -8.71 -2.21 0.55
C VAL A 139 -8.35 -2.66 -0.85
N VAL A 140 -9.27 -3.38 -1.53
CA VAL A 140 -9.10 -3.76 -2.94
C VAL A 140 -10.15 -3.03 -3.76
N LEU A 141 -9.70 -2.33 -4.80
CA LEU A 141 -10.53 -1.49 -5.67
C LEU A 141 -10.62 -2.11 -7.06
N PRO A 142 -11.78 -2.72 -7.42
CA PRO A 142 -12.00 -3.29 -8.74
C PRO A 142 -11.92 -2.24 -9.85
N GLY A 143 -11.28 -2.58 -10.97
CA GLY A 143 -11.15 -1.70 -12.14
C GLY A 143 -10.17 -0.54 -11.97
N VAL A 144 -9.42 -0.47 -10.87
CA VAL A 144 -8.48 0.61 -10.60
C VAL A 144 -7.08 0.26 -11.10
N ALA A 145 -6.50 1.14 -11.91
CA ALA A 145 -5.19 1.03 -12.52
C ALA A 145 -4.10 1.71 -11.67
N HIS A 146 -2.84 1.32 -11.91
CA HIS A 146 -1.67 1.90 -11.22
C HIS A 146 -1.51 3.41 -11.46
N GLY A 147 -1.87 3.90 -12.63
CA GLY A 147 -1.80 5.30 -13.00
C GLY A 147 -2.50 5.55 -14.33
N GLY A 148 -2.68 6.81 -14.71
CA GLY A 148 -3.42 7.18 -15.92
C GLY A 148 -2.92 6.57 -17.23
N ALA A 149 -1.63 6.19 -17.30
CA ALA A 149 -1.08 5.47 -18.46
C ALA A 149 -1.54 4.00 -18.53
N PHE A 150 -1.94 3.42 -17.41
CA PHE A 150 -2.40 2.03 -17.29
C PHE A 150 -3.91 1.89 -17.46
N GLY A 151 -4.68 2.93 -17.12
CA GLY A 151 -6.14 2.97 -17.26
C GLY A 151 -6.72 4.32 -16.87
N ALA A 152 -7.93 4.60 -17.30
CA ALA A 152 -8.62 5.88 -17.03
C ALA A 152 -8.93 6.07 -15.54
N ASN A 153 -9.36 5.00 -14.88
CA ASN A 153 -9.60 4.99 -13.44
C ASN A 153 -8.33 4.54 -12.72
N TRP A 154 -7.71 5.43 -11.95
CA TRP A 154 -6.51 5.15 -11.18
C TRP A 154 -6.61 5.81 -9.80
N TYR A 155 -5.71 5.52 -8.88
CA TYR A 155 -5.76 5.99 -7.48
C TYR A 155 -5.97 7.49 -7.31
N GLY A 156 -5.55 8.34 -8.26
CA GLY A 156 -5.73 9.79 -8.24
C GLY A 156 -6.98 10.28 -8.97
N THR A 157 -7.82 9.41 -9.56
CA THR A 157 -9.10 9.79 -10.14
C THR A 157 -10.07 10.24 -9.03
N PRO A 158 -10.77 11.38 -9.15
CA PRO A 158 -11.60 11.91 -8.06
C PRO A 158 -12.57 10.90 -7.44
N ALA A 159 -13.26 10.09 -8.26
CA ALA A 159 -14.17 9.06 -7.75
C ALA A 159 -13.41 7.99 -6.93
N VAL A 160 -12.25 7.53 -7.42
CA VAL A 160 -11.42 6.52 -6.75
C VAL A 160 -10.81 7.09 -5.46
N VAL A 161 -10.44 8.38 -5.44
CA VAL A 161 -9.99 9.06 -4.22
C VAL A 161 -11.06 8.99 -3.14
N VAL A 162 -12.31 9.24 -3.47
CA VAL A 162 -13.42 9.14 -2.51
C VAL A 162 -13.53 7.72 -1.95
N GLU A 163 -13.42 6.68 -2.80
CA GLU A 163 -13.55 5.29 -2.38
C GLU A 163 -12.49 4.89 -1.33
N TRP A 164 -11.21 5.11 -1.63
CA TRP A 164 -10.17 4.74 -0.65
C TRP A 164 -10.10 5.70 0.54
N TRP A 165 -10.51 6.99 0.37
CA TRP A 165 -10.56 7.92 1.48
C TRP A 165 -11.66 7.54 2.48
N CYS A 166 -12.85 7.18 2.03
CA CYS A 166 -13.93 6.70 2.89
C CYS A 166 -13.53 5.45 3.70
N ALA A 167 -12.66 4.61 3.14
CA ALA A 167 -12.13 3.48 3.90
C ALA A 167 -11.24 3.88 5.08
N LEU A 168 -10.64 5.08 5.05
CA LEU A 168 -9.88 5.63 6.18
C LEU A 168 -10.77 6.09 7.34
N GLU A 169 -11.99 6.53 7.04
CA GLU A 169 -12.93 7.05 8.04
C GLU A 169 -13.63 5.94 8.81
N GLN A 170 -13.53 4.68 8.33
CA GLN A 170 -14.10 3.54 9.05
C GLN A 170 -13.23 3.18 10.25
N PRO A 171 -13.82 2.93 11.42
CA PRO A 171 -13.08 2.41 12.57
C PRO A 171 -12.47 1.05 12.23
N GLU A 172 -11.32 0.74 12.81
CA GLU A 172 -10.63 -0.55 12.62
C GLU A 172 -11.56 -1.71 13.01
N THR A 173 -12.25 -2.26 12.03
CA THR A 173 -12.92 -3.56 12.17
C THR A 173 -11.92 -4.61 11.71
N GLY A 174 -11.49 -5.48 12.62
CA GLY A 174 -10.53 -6.54 12.34
C GLY A 174 -11.10 -7.64 11.43
N ALA A 175 -11.48 -7.29 10.19
CA ALA A 175 -11.89 -8.24 9.16
C ALA A 175 -11.72 -7.61 7.77
N ASP A 176 -11.22 -8.38 6.83
CA ASP A 176 -11.07 -8.06 5.42
C ASP A 176 -12.39 -7.53 4.82
N THR A 177 -12.45 -6.25 4.53
CA THR A 177 -13.62 -5.65 3.88
C THR A 177 -13.37 -5.66 2.37
N VAL A 178 -13.90 -6.67 1.70
CA VAL A 178 -14.06 -6.65 0.25
C VAL A 178 -15.16 -5.64 -0.08
N ALA A 179 -14.83 -4.48 -0.58
CA ALA A 179 -15.79 -3.50 -1.07
C ALA A 179 -16.59 -4.12 -2.22
N LYS A 180 -17.91 -4.27 -2.04
CA LYS A 180 -18.82 -4.65 -3.12
C LYS A 180 -18.91 -3.46 -4.07
N GLY A 181 -18.50 -3.68 -5.32
CA GLY A 181 -18.66 -2.71 -6.39
C GLY A 181 -20.12 -2.27 -6.57
N PRO A 182 -20.38 -1.11 -7.20
CA PRO A 182 -21.73 -0.60 -7.42
C PRO A 182 -22.55 -1.59 -8.26
N VAL A 183 -23.72 -1.94 -7.73
CA VAL A 183 -24.74 -2.68 -8.48
C VAL A 183 -25.29 -1.74 -9.54
N ALA A 184 -25.24 -2.17 -10.81
CA ALA A 184 -25.73 -1.45 -11.97
C ALA A 184 -27.22 -1.13 -11.89
#